data_6d24b0240b6cbe901bbf7216e2e5d00e
#
_entry.id   6d24b0240b6cbe901bbf7216e2e5d00e
#
_cell.length_a   1.000
_cell.length_b   1.000
_cell.length_c   1.000
_cell.angle_alpha   90.00
_cell.angle_beta   90.00
_cell.angle_gamma   90.00
#
_symmetry.space_group_name_H-M   'P 1'
#
loop_
_entity.id
_entity.type
_entity.pdbx_description
1 polymer ?
#
loop_
_entity_poly.entity_id
_entity_poly.type
_entity_poly.pdbx_seq_one_letter_code
_entity_poly.pdbx_strand_id
1 'polypeptide(L)'
;MVFNFPFLPVPGNHDYYDLPVVYGLLSATALPLRKLLGSKLDLDVGWHGSDRGNAYAKAFLDYLKAHKLPGELDRHLDAHYTASTSTGRCLRYQPGRFTRLPNRYYTFRSGGIDFFALDSNTFNEPLPIPKTKQGDIRRQNLELDRQKLEKDKVEMLEMCDRLNPKIAEEAEQLDDLSAKLEQLDEMLIDIDKQLSPDRTASTDVEQLEWLKQRLIASWRDSEVRGRVIYLHHPPYVTEATKWNQAQTLAVRLRLREVLDAVADAVGKEARGHPLVDLVLTGHAHCLEYLRTGDTGHGDSGINWIVCGGSGHSLRRQRPEGPILHEPSNPEAYRLARSTGAEKTGRQVAESLLFVGRSGQGAHKRRPYSCLRIDVLDGTPPKFRVRPLVVERFEGKWQEIAIEPFVI
;
A
#
# COMPACT_ATOMS: atom_id res chain seq x y z
N MET A 1 7.17 20.02 16.45
CA MET A 1 8.41 19.22 16.48
C MET A 1 9.05 19.38 15.12
N VAL A 2 10.29 19.85 15.04
CA VAL A 2 11.00 20.00 13.76
C VAL A 2 11.96 18.84 13.65
N PHE A 3 11.76 17.97 12.65
CA PHE A 3 12.69 16.87 12.38
C PHE A 3 13.86 17.40 11.55
N ASN A 4 15.08 17.09 11.96
CA ASN A 4 16.30 17.42 11.22
C ASN A 4 16.69 16.33 10.21
N PHE A 5 15.73 15.50 9.79
CA PHE A 5 15.93 14.39 8.86
C PHE A 5 15.15 14.60 7.57
N PRO A 6 15.64 14.10 6.42
CA PRO A 6 14.84 14.00 5.23
C PRO A 6 13.56 13.20 5.51
N PHE A 7 12.44 13.69 5.01
CA PHE A 7 11.17 13.01 5.09
C PHE A 7 10.72 12.71 3.65
N LEU A 8 10.61 11.41 3.33
CA LEU A 8 10.42 10.90 1.97
C LEU A 8 9.16 9.99 1.94
N PRO A 9 7.96 10.55 2.03
CA PRO A 9 6.72 9.81 2.16
C PRO A 9 6.20 9.27 0.84
N VAL A 10 5.32 8.27 0.91
CA VAL A 10 4.42 7.84 -0.17
C VAL A 10 2.97 8.02 0.27
N PRO A 11 2.04 8.31 -0.68
CA PRO A 11 0.63 8.46 -0.34
C PRO A 11 -0.01 7.11 0.00
N GLY A 12 -0.84 7.11 1.04
CA GLY A 12 -1.70 6.00 1.41
C GLY A 12 -3.13 6.15 0.88
N ASN A 13 -3.95 5.11 1.06
CA ASN A 13 -5.34 5.13 0.59
C ASN A 13 -6.18 6.19 1.31
N HIS A 14 -5.89 6.48 2.59
CA HIS A 14 -6.58 7.53 3.35
C HIS A 14 -6.24 8.94 2.89
N ASP A 15 -5.12 9.15 2.23
CA ASP A 15 -4.82 10.43 1.56
C ASP A 15 -5.75 10.72 0.38
N TYR A 16 -6.51 9.73 -0.09
CA TYR A 16 -7.43 9.81 -1.21
C TYR A 16 -8.90 9.70 -0.84
N TYR A 17 -9.25 9.02 0.26
CA TYR A 17 -10.63 8.59 0.57
C TYR A 17 -11.26 9.27 1.78
N ASP A 18 -10.47 9.87 2.67
CA ASP A 18 -10.96 10.41 3.96
C ASP A 18 -11.71 11.74 3.80
N LEU A 19 -12.68 11.76 2.91
CA LEU A 19 -13.71 12.78 2.95
C LEU A 19 -14.87 12.28 3.82
N PRO A 20 -15.34 13.10 4.80
CA PRO A 20 -16.60 12.81 5.47
C PRO A 20 -17.69 12.49 4.46
N VAL A 21 -18.56 11.53 4.75
CA VAL A 21 -19.59 10.99 3.82
C VAL A 21 -20.37 12.09 3.09
N VAL A 22 -20.70 13.18 3.78
CA VAL A 22 -21.41 14.35 3.21
C VAL A 22 -20.57 15.02 2.13
N TYR A 23 -19.26 15.17 2.35
CA TYR A 23 -18.36 15.78 1.38
C TYR A 23 -18.02 14.83 0.22
N GLY A 24 -17.95 13.52 0.48
CA GLY A 24 -17.80 12.50 -0.56
C GLY A 24 -18.99 12.50 -1.52
N LEU A 25 -20.23 12.60 -1.01
CA LEU A 25 -21.46 12.68 -1.80
C LEU A 25 -21.52 13.98 -2.62
N LEU A 26 -21.18 15.12 -2.00
CA LEU A 26 -21.08 16.41 -2.69
C LEU A 26 -19.98 16.40 -3.77
N SER A 27 -18.84 15.78 -3.48
CA SER A 27 -17.77 15.60 -4.46
C SER A 27 -18.21 14.77 -5.66
N ALA A 28 -18.91 13.66 -5.44
CA ALA A 28 -19.43 12.80 -6.50
C ALA A 28 -20.49 13.49 -7.37
N THR A 29 -21.40 14.25 -6.77
CA THR A 29 -22.45 15.00 -7.51
C THR A 29 -21.87 16.20 -8.29
N ALA A 30 -20.82 16.80 -7.80
CA ALA A 30 -20.17 17.94 -8.45
C ALA A 30 -19.10 17.54 -9.51
N LEU A 31 -18.78 16.26 -9.63
CA LEU A 31 -17.80 15.76 -10.60
C LEU A 31 -18.11 16.16 -12.07
N PRO A 32 -19.37 16.12 -12.56
CA PRO A 32 -19.71 16.61 -13.90
C PRO A 32 -19.48 18.11 -14.06
N LEU A 33 -19.84 18.88 -13.03
CA LEU A 33 -19.68 20.34 -13.02
C LEU A 33 -18.21 20.75 -12.98
N ARG A 34 -17.38 20.03 -12.24
CA ARG A 34 -15.91 20.21 -12.21
C ARG A 34 -15.26 19.93 -13.55
N LYS A 35 -15.72 18.90 -14.28
CA LYS A 35 -15.23 18.59 -15.63
C LYS A 35 -15.60 19.69 -16.61
N LEU A 36 -16.76 20.33 -16.45
CA LEU A 36 -17.24 21.40 -17.31
C LEU A 36 -16.56 22.75 -17.04
N LEU A 37 -16.31 23.07 -15.79
CA LEU A 37 -15.78 24.37 -15.34
C LEU A 37 -14.25 24.43 -15.33
N GLY A 38 -13.59 23.29 -15.52
CA GLY A 38 -12.14 23.22 -15.54
C GLY A 38 -11.47 23.68 -14.26
N SER A 39 -10.19 23.97 -14.33
CA SER A 39 -9.35 24.41 -13.20
C SER A 39 -9.60 25.88 -12.77
N LYS A 40 -10.64 26.53 -13.27
CA LYS A 40 -10.90 27.95 -13.04
C LYS A 40 -11.64 28.28 -11.74
N LEU A 41 -12.26 27.29 -11.09
CA LEU A 41 -12.89 27.50 -9.80
C LEU A 41 -11.99 26.96 -8.70
N ASP A 42 -11.27 27.88 -8.09
CA ASP A 42 -10.43 27.73 -6.90
C ASP A 42 -11.30 27.53 -5.64
N LEU A 43 -12.14 26.49 -5.63
CA LEU A 43 -12.91 26.11 -4.46
C LEU A 43 -12.11 25.08 -3.64
N ASP A 44 -11.38 25.60 -2.68
CA ASP A 44 -10.47 24.88 -1.79
C ASP A 44 -11.19 24.25 -0.59
N VAL A 45 -12.31 23.64 -0.77
CA VAL A 45 -13.03 23.06 0.36
C VAL A 45 -13.38 21.62 0.07
N GLY A 46 -12.62 20.68 0.65
CA GLY A 46 -13.01 19.29 0.79
C GLY A 46 -13.29 18.49 -0.49
N TRP A 47 -12.90 19.02 -1.64
CA TRP A 47 -13.23 18.48 -2.97
C TRP A 47 -12.20 17.49 -3.51
N HIS A 48 -11.23 17.12 -2.68
CA HIS A 48 -10.03 16.43 -3.14
C HIS A 48 -10.04 14.93 -2.95
N GLY A 49 -11.08 14.36 -2.35
CA GLY A 49 -11.27 12.93 -2.27
C GLY A 49 -11.58 12.34 -3.66
N SER A 50 -10.73 11.52 -4.19
CA SER A 50 -11.00 10.70 -5.35
C SER A 50 -10.26 9.38 -5.23
N ASP A 51 -10.90 8.35 -5.71
CA ASP A 51 -10.37 7.00 -5.77
C ASP A 51 -9.30 6.81 -6.89
N ARG A 52 -8.93 7.89 -7.59
CA ARG A 52 -8.06 7.86 -8.78
C ARG A 52 -6.75 8.64 -8.65
N GLY A 53 -6.36 9.00 -7.45
CA GLY A 53 -5.11 9.71 -7.22
C GLY A 53 -5.04 11.16 -7.73
N ASN A 54 -5.95 11.58 -8.57
CA ASN A 54 -5.99 12.97 -9.07
C ASN A 54 -6.23 13.99 -7.95
N ALA A 55 -6.88 13.57 -6.88
CA ALA A 55 -7.17 14.43 -5.76
C ALA A 55 -5.92 14.78 -4.94
N TYR A 56 -5.04 13.81 -4.69
CA TYR A 56 -3.79 14.08 -3.99
C TYR A 56 -2.91 15.07 -4.76
N ALA A 57 -2.70 14.82 -6.05
CA ALA A 57 -1.96 15.74 -6.91
C ALA A 57 -2.63 17.11 -6.97
N LYS A 58 -3.96 17.16 -7.03
CA LYS A 58 -4.72 18.40 -7.07
C LYS A 58 -4.69 19.14 -5.74
N ALA A 59 -4.85 18.48 -4.61
CA ALA A 59 -4.73 19.10 -3.30
C ALA A 59 -3.37 19.77 -3.12
N PHE A 60 -2.31 19.12 -3.60
CA PHE A 60 -0.98 19.70 -3.62
C PHE A 60 -0.88 20.92 -4.55
N LEU A 61 -1.46 20.84 -5.74
CA LEU A 61 -1.50 21.93 -6.72
C LEU A 61 -2.33 23.13 -6.22
N ASP A 62 -3.49 22.88 -5.66
CA ASP A 62 -4.35 23.92 -5.08
C ASP A 62 -3.66 24.62 -3.90
N TYR A 63 -2.84 23.88 -3.16
CA TYR A 63 -2.02 24.48 -2.11
C TYR A 63 -0.92 25.40 -2.65
N LEU A 64 -0.32 25.07 -3.78
CA LEU A 64 0.71 25.89 -4.41
C LEU A 64 0.17 27.10 -5.18
N LYS A 65 -1.07 27.44 -5.05
CA LYS A 65 -1.92 28.54 -5.63
C LYS A 65 -1.26 29.61 -6.51
N ALA A 66 0.04 29.74 -6.45
CA ALA A 66 0.79 30.78 -7.13
C ALA A 66 1.08 30.47 -8.61
N HIS A 67 0.90 29.23 -9.04
CA HIS A 67 1.39 28.78 -10.34
C HIS A 67 0.25 28.69 -11.35
N LYS A 68 0.05 29.76 -12.11
CA LYS A 68 -1.05 29.88 -13.10
C LYS A 68 -0.65 29.56 -14.53
N LEU A 69 0.64 29.54 -14.83
CA LEU A 69 1.13 29.34 -16.19
C LEU A 69 1.68 27.92 -16.41
N PRO A 70 1.54 27.35 -17.60
CA PRO A 70 2.16 26.07 -17.94
C PRO A 70 3.67 26.08 -17.66
N GLY A 71 4.18 25.04 -17.01
CA GLY A 71 5.59 24.88 -16.67
C GLY A 71 6.09 25.70 -15.45
N GLU A 72 5.29 26.54 -14.84
CA GLU A 72 5.67 27.25 -13.59
C GLU A 72 5.78 26.30 -12.43
N LEU A 73 4.83 25.36 -12.30
CA LEU A 73 4.85 24.36 -11.25
C LEU A 73 6.12 23.51 -11.34
N ASP A 74 6.46 23.01 -12.51
CA ASP A 74 7.66 22.17 -12.70
C ASP A 74 8.93 22.94 -12.30
N ARG A 75 9.06 24.18 -12.71
CA ARG A 75 10.19 25.04 -12.32
C ARG A 75 10.23 25.29 -10.83
N HIS A 76 9.07 25.51 -10.19
CA HIS A 76 9.00 25.72 -8.76
C HIS A 76 9.37 24.44 -7.99
N LEU A 77 8.87 23.28 -8.42
CA LEU A 77 9.19 22.00 -7.80
C LEU A 77 10.68 21.68 -7.95
N ASP A 78 11.25 21.89 -9.12
CA ASP A 78 12.69 21.66 -9.37
C ASP A 78 13.56 22.61 -8.53
N ALA A 79 13.17 23.86 -8.37
CA ALA A 79 13.94 24.83 -7.63
C ALA A 79 13.89 24.64 -6.10
N HIS A 80 12.73 24.20 -5.56
CA HIS A 80 12.47 24.26 -4.12
C HIS A 80 12.26 22.89 -3.46
N TYR A 81 11.77 21.89 -4.18
CA TYR A 81 11.34 20.62 -3.59
C TYR A 81 12.04 19.40 -4.15
N THR A 82 12.58 19.45 -5.36
CA THR A 82 13.22 18.32 -6.01
C THR A 82 14.67 18.63 -6.37
N ALA A 83 15.47 17.58 -6.46
CA ALA A 83 16.81 17.60 -7.04
C ALA A 83 16.82 16.70 -8.26
N SER A 84 17.43 17.16 -9.35
CA SER A 84 17.72 16.31 -10.50
C SER A 84 18.84 15.34 -10.16
N THR A 85 18.65 14.08 -10.49
CA THR A 85 19.65 13.02 -10.38
C THR A 85 19.68 12.21 -11.67
N SER A 86 20.69 11.36 -11.84
CA SER A 86 20.76 10.43 -12.97
C SER A 86 19.58 9.45 -13.03
N THR A 87 18.89 9.23 -11.91
CA THR A 87 17.77 8.31 -11.79
C THR A 87 16.40 9.00 -11.78
N GLY A 88 16.34 10.32 -11.90
CA GLY A 88 15.13 11.12 -11.99
C GLY A 88 15.00 12.19 -10.92
N ARG A 89 13.79 12.64 -10.65
CA ARG A 89 13.50 13.62 -9.60
C ARG A 89 13.53 12.95 -8.23
N CYS A 90 14.07 13.66 -7.26
CA CYS A 90 13.97 13.30 -5.85
C CYS A 90 13.60 14.53 -5.01
N LEU A 91 13.07 14.30 -3.81
CA LEU A 91 12.80 15.37 -2.87
C LEU A 91 14.10 16.06 -2.45
N ARG A 92 14.13 17.39 -2.56
CA ARG A 92 15.19 18.20 -1.99
C ARG A 92 14.85 18.51 -0.54
N TYR A 93 15.54 17.84 0.37
CA TYR A 93 15.43 18.12 1.78
C TYR A 93 16.17 19.41 2.17
N GLN A 94 15.51 20.25 2.97
CA GLN A 94 16.12 21.42 3.58
C GLN A 94 15.86 21.40 5.09
N PRO A 95 16.90 21.25 5.94
CA PRO A 95 16.74 21.26 7.38
C PRO A 95 15.95 22.48 7.89
N GLY A 96 15.03 22.26 8.83
CA GLY A 96 14.23 23.31 9.42
C GLY A 96 13.11 23.88 8.54
N ARG A 97 12.92 23.37 7.32
CA ARG A 97 11.79 23.74 6.45
C ARG A 97 10.79 22.60 6.35
N PHE A 98 9.52 22.96 6.21
CA PHE A 98 8.47 21.98 5.95
C PHE A 98 8.63 21.40 4.54
N THR A 99 8.80 20.09 4.44
CA THR A 99 8.88 19.38 3.15
C THR A 99 7.49 18.91 2.76
N ARG A 100 7.01 19.35 1.62
CA ARG A 100 5.77 18.87 1.02
C ARG A 100 6.07 17.90 -0.08
N LEU A 101 5.12 17.02 -0.38
CA LEU A 101 5.21 16.05 -1.46
C LEU A 101 4.97 16.72 -2.81
N PRO A 102 6.01 17.00 -3.61
CA PRO A 102 5.83 17.53 -4.94
C PRO A 102 5.44 16.47 -5.96
N ASN A 103 5.80 15.20 -5.72
CA ASN A 103 5.59 14.08 -6.65
C ASN A 103 4.84 12.95 -5.96
N ARG A 104 3.91 12.32 -6.68
CA ARG A 104 3.22 11.11 -6.23
C ARG A 104 4.18 9.92 -6.22
N TYR A 105 5.09 9.87 -7.19
CA TYR A 105 6.16 8.89 -7.30
C TYR A 105 7.47 9.58 -7.65
N TYR A 106 8.58 9.07 -7.16
CA TYR A 106 9.89 9.67 -7.32
C TYR A 106 11.01 8.68 -7.01
N THR A 107 12.25 9.05 -7.33
CA THR A 107 13.43 8.28 -6.98
C THR A 107 14.50 9.19 -6.39
N PHE A 108 15.33 8.62 -5.52
CA PHE A 108 16.53 9.26 -5.00
C PHE A 108 17.60 8.19 -4.72
N ARG A 109 18.84 8.62 -4.60
CA ARG A 109 19.97 7.74 -4.22
C ARG A 109 20.53 8.16 -2.87
N SER A 110 20.80 7.17 -2.02
CA SER A 110 21.50 7.37 -0.75
C SER A 110 22.41 6.18 -0.46
N GLY A 111 23.68 6.43 -0.17
CA GLY A 111 24.67 5.39 0.14
C GLY A 111 24.84 4.31 -0.95
N GLY A 112 24.69 4.69 -2.24
CA GLY A 112 24.73 3.76 -3.36
C GLY A 112 23.50 2.90 -3.55
N ILE A 113 22.43 3.16 -2.80
CA ILE A 113 21.12 2.50 -2.93
C ILE A 113 20.18 3.42 -3.68
N ASP A 114 19.55 2.91 -4.73
CA ASP A 114 18.44 3.59 -5.40
C ASP A 114 17.11 3.25 -4.72
N PHE A 115 16.38 4.28 -4.38
CA PHE A 115 15.05 4.20 -3.78
C PHE A 115 13.99 4.62 -4.79
N PHE A 116 12.92 3.84 -4.90
CA PHE A 116 11.80 4.08 -5.80
C PHE A 116 10.52 4.19 -4.99
N ALA A 117 10.02 5.41 -4.86
CA ALA A 117 8.75 5.72 -4.20
C ALA A 117 7.60 5.59 -5.20
N LEU A 118 6.56 4.84 -4.87
CA LEU A 118 5.43 4.61 -5.75
C LEU A 118 4.11 5.02 -5.11
N ASP A 119 3.24 5.56 -5.92
CA ASP A 119 1.83 5.79 -5.58
C ASP A 119 0.99 4.59 -6.00
N SER A 120 0.86 3.63 -5.12
CA SER A 120 0.10 2.41 -5.41
C SER A 120 -1.42 2.60 -5.48
N ASN A 121 -1.96 3.76 -5.11
CA ASN A 121 -3.38 4.06 -5.25
C ASN A 121 -3.81 4.18 -6.72
N THR A 122 -2.88 4.53 -7.61
CA THR A 122 -3.16 4.74 -9.03
C THR A 122 -3.01 3.47 -9.88
N PHE A 123 -2.58 2.37 -9.28
CA PHE A 123 -2.50 1.06 -9.95
C PHE A 123 -3.00 -0.12 -9.08
N ASN A 124 -3.87 0.14 -8.09
CA ASN A 124 -4.53 -0.89 -7.29
C ASN A 124 -5.95 -1.25 -7.79
N GLU A 125 -6.38 -0.70 -8.90
CA GLU A 125 -7.71 -1.00 -9.46
C GLU A 125 -7.81 -2.48 -9.81
N PRO A 126 -8.83 -3.20 -9.31
CA PRO A 126 -9.04 -4.60 -9.60
C PRO A 126 -9.15 -4.89 -11.10
N LEU A 127 -8.68 -6.05 -11.51
CA LEU A 127 -8.86 -6.50 -12.88
C LEU A 127 -10.35 -6.71 -13.19
N PRO A 128 -10.82 -6.33 -14.38
CA PRO A 128 -12.21 -6.53 -14.78
C PRO A 128 -12.60 -8.01 -14.72
N ILE A 129 -13.79 -8.29 -14.18
CA ILE A 129 -14.34 -9.65 -14.20
C ILE A 129 -14.71 -10.00 -15.65
N PRO A 130 -14.21 -11.11 -16.21
CA PRO A 130 -14.47 -11.47 -17.60
C PRO A 130 -15.97 -11.71 -17.85
N LYS A 131 -16.44 -11.40 -19.07
CA LYS A 131 -17.81 -11.66 -19.53
C LYS A 131 -17.95 -13.12 -19.96
N THR A 132 -17.83 -14.04 -19.00
CA THR A 132 -17.93 -15.48 -19.18
C THR A 132 -18.88 -16.06 -18.14
N LYS A 133 -19.37 -17.29 -18.35
CA LYS A 133 -20.21 -17.99 -17.35
C LYS A 133 -19.56 -18.04 -15.96
N GLN A 134 -18.25 -18.23 -15.90
CA GLN A 134 -17.50 -18.21 -14.64
C GLN A 134 -17.43 -16.82 -14.04
N GLY A 135 -17.28 -15.77 -14.88
CA GLY A 135 -17.33 -14.39 -14.44
C GLY A 135 -18.70 -14.00 -13.90
N ASP A 136 -19.79 -14.54 -14.47
CA ASP A 136 -21.14 -14.32 -13.94
C ASP A 136 -21.32 -14.96 -12.56
N ILE A 137 -20.85 -16.18 -12.38
CA ILE A 137 -20.82 -16.84 -11.08
C ILE A 137 -20.01 -16.01 -10.07
N ARG A 138 -18.87 -15.48 -10.51
CA ARG A 138 -18.04 -14.62 -9.66
C ARG A 138 -18.80 -13.36 -9.23
N ARG A 139 -19.50 -12.68 -10.15
CA ARG A 139 -20.33 -11.50 -9.83
C ARG A 139 -21.42 -11.84 -8.82
N GLN A 140 -22.13 -12.96 -9.00
CA GLN A 140 -23.14 -13.41 -8.06
C GLN A 140 -22.59 -13.66 -6.66
N ASN A 141 -21.42 -14.32 -6.57
CA ASN A 141 -20.78 -14.59 -5.27
C ASN A 141 -20.35 -13.27 -4.58
N LEU A 142 -19.79 -12.32 -5.33
CA LEU A 142 -19.42 -11.01 -4.79
C LEU A 142 -20.63 -10.24 -4.27
N GLU A 143 -21.77 -10.32 -4.96
CA GLU A 143 -22.99 -9.67 -4.52
C GLU A 143 -23.55 -10.30 -3.24
N LEU A 144 -23.46 -11.63 -3.11
CA LEU A 144 -23.82 -12.34 -1.86
C LEU A 144 -22.87 -11.97 -0.70
N ASP A 145 -21.57 -11.92 -0.97
CA ASP A 145 -20.56 -11.49 0.01
C ASP A 145 -20.85 -10.05 0.47
N ARG A 146 -21.15 -9.15 -0.47
CA ARG A 146 -21.51 -7.75 -0.20
C ARG A 146 -22.71 -7.65 0.73
N GLN A 147 -23.82 -8.32 0.40
CA GLN A 147 -25.03 -8.32 1.22
C GLN A 147 -24.77 -8.83 2.65
N LYS A 148 -23.94 -9.87 2.77
CA LYS A 148 -23.53 -10.39 4.08
C LYS A 148 -22.74 -9.35 4.88
N LEU A 149 -21.74 -8.72 4.26
CA LEU A 149 -20.92 -7.70 4.91
C LEU A 149 -21.72 -6.46 5.31
N GLU A 150 -22.67 -6.03 4.47
CA GLU A 150 -23.59 -4.94 4.80
C GLU A 150 -24.45 -5.28 6.03
N LYS A 151 -24.97 -6.50 6.12
CA LYS A 151 -25.71 -6.96 7.28
C LYS A 151 -24.83 -6.98 8.53
N ASP A 152 -23.64 -7.59 8.44
CA ASP A 152 -22.70 -7.66 9.56
C ASP A 152 -22.31 -6.25 10.04
N LYS A 153 -22.21 -5.28 9.13
CA LYS A 153 -21.94 -3.87 9.43
C LYS A 153 -23.07 -3.24 10.23
N VAL A 154 -24.32 -3.45 9.82
CA VAL A 154 -25.51 -2.93 10.54
C VAL A 154 -25.55 -3.49 11.95
N GLU A 155 -25.39 -4.81 12.12
CA GLU A 155 -25.36 -5.46 13.43
C GLU A 155 -24.25 -4.89 14.34
N MET A 156 -23.07 -4.62 13.78
CA MET A 156 -21.96 -4.03 14.56
C MET A 156 -22.23 -2.57 14.94
N LEU A 157 -22.85 -1.77 14.08
CA LEU A 157 -23.24 -0.40 14.41
C LEU A 157 -24.24 -0.38 15.55
N GLU A 158 -25.27 -1.26 15.52
CA GLU A 158 -26.20 -1.41 16.63
C GLU A 158 -25.53 -1.84 17.94
N MET A 159 -24.48 -2.64 17.87
CA MET A 159 -23.67 -2.98 19.05
C MET A 159 -22.92 -1.77 19.58
N CYS A 160 -22.33 -0.95 18.71
CA CYS A 160 -21.64 0.28 19.11
C CYS A 160 -22.58 1.25 19.84
N ASP A 161 -23.81 1.42 19.33
CA ASP A 161 -24.79 2.34 19.92
C ASP A 161 -25.23 1.95 21.35
N ARG A 162 -25.05 0.69 21.73
CA ARG A 162 -25.39 0.17 23.07
C ARG A 162 -24.29 0.36 24.11
N LEU A 163 -23.07 0.71 23.68
CA LEU A 163 -21.90 0.81 24.54
C LEU A 163 -21.65 2.26 24.98
N ASN A 164 -21.23 2.42 26.22
CA ASN A 164 -20.94 3.72 26.83
C ASN A 164 -19.40 3.99 26.83
N PRO A 165 -18.89 4.93 26.04
CA PRO A 165 -17.46 5.20 25.94
C PRO A 165 -16.83 5.73 27.25
N LYS A 166 -17.64 6.06 28.26
CA LYS A 166 -17.15 6.50 29.57
C LYS A 166 -16.80 5.33 30.49
N ILE A 167 -17.20 4.12 30.15
CA ILE A 167 -16.86 2.88 30.88
C ILE A 167 -15.66 2.25 30.19
N ALA A 168 -14.60 2.02 30.92
CA ALA A 168 -13.32 1.61 30.32
C ALA A 168 -13.40 0.29 29.52
N GLU A 169 -14.13 -0.70 30.05
CA GLU A 169 -14.32 -1.98 29.37
C GLU A 169 -15.16 -1.83 28.09
N GLU A 170 -16.17 -0.97 28.11
CA GLU A 170 -17.03 -0.70 26.94
C GLU A 170 -16.33 0.17 25.91
N ALA A 171 -15.49 1.12 26.35
CA ALA A 171 -14.61 1.88 25.45
C ALA A 171 -13.63 0.98 24.69
N GLU A 172 -13.08 -0.04 25.35
CA GLU A 172 -12.22 -1.03 24.68
C GLU A 172 -13.00 -1.90 23.68
N GLN A 173 -14.27 -2.24 24.01
CA GLN A 173 -15.15 -2.94 23.06
C GLN A 173 -15.49 -2.08 21.85
N LEU A 174 -15.74 -0.79 22.06
CA LEU A 174 -15.98 0.18 20.97
C LEU A 174 -14.76 0.27 20.03
N ASP A 175 -13.56 0.32 20.59
CA ASP A 175 -12.32 0.28 19.80
C ASP A 175 -12.23 -0.98 18.93
N ASP A 176 -12.59 -2.14 19.49
CA ASP A 176 -12.58 -3.41 18.77
C ASP A 176 -13.63 -3.46 17.66
N LEU A 177 -14.82 -2.92 17.92
CA LEU A 177 -15.89 -2.85 16.94
C LEU A 177 -15.58 -1.84 15.82
N SER A 178 -15.03 -0.67 16.18
CA SER A 178 -14.57 0.32 15.21
C SER A 178 -13.53 -0.26 14.27
N ALA A 179 -12.56 -1.00 14.81
CA ALA A 179 -11.55 -1.70 14.02
C ALA A 179 -12.14 -2.73 13.04
N LYS A 180 -13.21 -3.43 13.45
CA LYS A 180 -13.91 -4.36 12.59
C LYS A 180 -14.76 -3.64 11.53
N LEU A 181 -15.42 -2.54 11.89
CA LEU A 181 -16.19 -1.72 10.95
C LEU A 181 -15.31 -1.19 9.83
N GLU A 182 -14.13 -0.64 10.15
CA GLU A 182 -13.16 -0.23 9.14
C GLU A 182 -12.77 -1.38 8.20
N GLN A 183 -12.57 -2.57 8.76
CA GLN A 183 -12.25 -3.76 7.98
C GLN A 183 -13.38 -4.16 7.03
N LEU A 184 -14.65 -4.09 7.49
CA LEU A 184 -15.81 -4.35 6.64
C LEU A 184 -15.94 -3.30 5.54
N ASP A 185 -15.70 -2.03 5.84
CA ASP A 185 -15.73 -0.94 4.85
C ASP A 185 -14.68 -1.13 3.75
N GLU A 186 -13.46 -1.49 4.12
CA GLU A 186 -12.41 -1.80 3.15
C GLU A 186 -12.78 -2.99 2.24
N MET A 187 -13.41 -4.04 2.81
CA MET A 187 -13.86 -5.20 2.03
C MET A 187 -15.02 -4.83 1.10
N LEU A 188 -15.96 -4.00 1.55
CA LEU A 188 -17.07 -3.51 0.73
C LEU A 188 -16.56 -2.66 -0.43
N ILE A 189 -15.63 -1.74 -0.16
CA ILE A 189 -14.99 -0.92 -1.21
C ILE A 189 -14.29 -1.79 -2.25
N ASP A 190 -13.57 -2.83 -1.84
CA ASP A 190 -12.91 -3.76 -2.77
C ASP A 190 -13.92 -4.52 -3.63
N ILE A 191 -15.04 -4.97 -3.05
CA ILE A 191 -16.13 -5.65 -3.78
C ILE A 191 -16.82 -4.68 -4.76
N ASP A 192 -17.18 -3.48 -4.31
CA ASP A 192 -17.84 -2.47 -5.13
C ASP A 192 -16.97 -2.07 -6.34
N LYS A 193 -15.64 -1.98 -6.15
CA LYS A 193 -14.69 -1.78 -7.24
C LYS A 193 -14.73 -2.93 -8.25
N GLN A 194 -14.86 -4.17 -7.82
CA GLN A 194 -14.94 -5.33 -8.70
C GLN A 194 -16.28 -5.40 -9.46
N LEU A 195 -17.39 -5.01 -8.82
CA LEU A 195 -18.73 -5.08 -9.39
C LEU A 195 -19.09 -3.91 -10.32
N SER A 196 -18.35 -2.80 -10.27
CA SER A 196 -18.65 -1.61 -11.07
C SER A 196 -18.49 -1.90 -12.57
N PRO A 197 -19.58 -1.80 -13.38
CA PRO A 197 -19.58 -2.19 -14.80
C PRO A 197 -18.87 -1.18 -15.70
N ASP A 198 -18.78 0.10 -15.28
CA ASP A 198 -18.36 1.23 -16.14
C ASP A 198 -16.92 1.69 -15.88
N ARG A 199 -16.19 1.02 -14.99
CA ARG A 199 -14.80 1.35 -14.75
C ARG A 199 -13.92 0.67 -15.81
N THR A 200 -13.54 1.42 -16.81
CA THR A 200 -12.27 1.16 -17.49
C THR A 200 -11.20 1.28 -16.40
N ALA A 201 -10.60 0.15 -16.02
CA ALA A 201 -9.55 0.11 -15.02
C ALA A 201 -8.48 1.14 -15.41
N SER A 202 -8.49 2.30 -14.76
CA SER A 202 -7.50 3.33 -15.01
C SER A 202 -6.25 2.95 -14.23
N THR A 203 -5.31 2.35 -14.93
CA THR A 203 -3.99 2.06 -14.39
C THR A 203 -3.06 3.19 -14.79
N ASP A 204 -2.26 3.67 -13.85
CA ASP A 204 -1.20 4.64 -14.10
C ASP A 204 -0.03 3.99 -14.86
N VAL A 205 -0.26 3.79 -16.15
CA VAL A 205 0.71 3.16 -17.04
C VAL A 205 2.00 3.99 -17.13
N GLU A 206 1.88 5.31 -17.01
CA GLU A 206 3.02 6.22 -17.03
C GLU A 206 3.97 5.96 -15.86
N GLN A 207 3.43 5.81 -14.65
CA GLN A 207 4.22 5.48 -13.46
C GLN A 207 4.89 4.11 -13.57
N LEU A 208 4.16 3.10 -14.07
CA LEU A 208 4.69 1.74 -14.23
C LEU A 208 5.81 1.69 -15.29
N GLU A 209 5.63 2.39 -16.41
CA GLU A 209 6.66 2.52 -17.43
C GLU A 209 7.87 3.30 -16.90
N TRP A 210 7.65 4.38 -16.14
CA TRP A 210 8.71 5.12 -15.46
C TRP A 210 9.50 4.20 -14.51
N LEU A 211 8.82 3.39 -13.69
CA LEU A 211 9.49 2.46 -12.78
C LEU A 211 10.36 1.46 -13.55
N LYS A 212 9.83 0.87 -14.62
CA LYS A 212 10.59 -0.03 -15.49
C LYS A 212 11.87 0.62 -16.00
N GLN A 213 11.76 1.80 -16.58
CA GLN A 213 12.91 2.51 -17.14
C GLN A 213 13.95 2.86 -16.05
N ARG A 214 13.49 3.28 -14.85
CA ARG A 214 14.38 3.62 -13.75
C ARG A 214 15.08 2.40 -13.16
N LEU A 215 14.41 1.27 -13.05
CA LEU A 215 15.03 0.02 -12.59
C LEU A 215 16.07 -0.48 -13.59
N ILE A 216 15.77 -0.45 -14.90
CA ILE A 216 16.75 -0.82 -15.94
C ILE A 216 17.97 0.10 -15.89
N ALA A 217 17.76 1.42 -15.78
CA ALA A 217 18.86 2.37 -15.68
C ALA A 217 19.70 2.13 -14.40
N SER A 218 19.05 1.85 -13.28
CA SER A 218 19.70 1.52 -12.01
C SER A 218 20.56 0.24 -12.11
N TRP A 219 20.10 -0.77 -12.85
CA TRP A 219 20.89 -2.00 -13.06
C TRP A 219 22.13 -1.77 -13.92
N ARG A 220 22.11 -0.80 -14.81
CA ARG A 220 23.22 -0.46 -15.71
C ARG A 220 24.19 0.57 -15.10
N ASP A 221 23.88 1.11 -13.95
CA ASP A 221 24.71 2.07 -13.25
C ASP A 221 25.64 1.35 -12.27
N SER A 222 26.93 1.41 -12.51
CA SER A 222 27.96 0.75 -11.69
C SER A 222 28.12 1.32 -10.29
N GLU A 223 27.61 2.53 -10.02
CA GLU A 223 27.62 3.14 -8.70
C GLU A 223 26.46 2.63 -7.81
N VAL A 224 25.49 1.94 -8.41
CA VAL A 224 24.36 1.39 -7.67
C VAL A 224 24.68 0.01 -7.17
N ARG A 225 24.69 -0.13 -5.85
CA ARG A 225 24.91 -1.42 -5.19
C ARG A 225 23.64 -2.11 -4.72
N GLY A 226 22.49 -1.40 -4.71
CA GLY A 226 21.21 -1.99 -4.31
C GLY A 226 20.00 -1.15 -4.70
N ARG A 227 18.80 -1.77 -4.59
CA ARG A 227 17.52 -1.20 -5.04
C ARG A 227 16.45 -1.47 -4.01
N VAL A 228 15.74 -0.42 -3.61
CA VAL A 228 14.62 -0.49 -2.65
C VAL A 228 13.39 0.16 -3.29
N ILE A 229 12.29 -0.58 -3.34
CA ILE A 229 10.99 -0.01 -3.69
C ILE A 229 10.20 0.23 -2.40
N TYR A 230 9.44 1.31 -2.32
CA TYR A 230 8.48 1.50 -1.25
C TYR A 230 7.18 2.10 -1.77
N LEU A 231 6.07 1.56 -1.26
CA LEU A 231 4.71 1.86 -1.68
C LEU A 231 3.74 1.56 -0.52
N HIS A 232 2.49 2.02 -0.64
CA HIS A 232 1.53 1.82 0.44
C HIS A 232 0.94 0.40 0.46
N HIS A 233 0.37 -0.08 -0.65
CA HIS A 233 -0.33 -1.37 -0.70
C HIS A 233 0.64 -2.56 -0.83
N PRO A 234 0.62 -3.54 0.10
CA PRO A 234 1.52 -4.68 0.05
C PRO A 234 1.09 -5.68 -1.03
N PRO A 235 1.98 -6.06 -1.97
CA PRO A 235 1.69 -7.14 -2.92
C PRO A 235 1.62 -8.52 -2.26
N TYR A 236 2.38 -8.71 -1.18
CA TYR A 236 2.43 -9.92 -0.38
C TYR A 236 2.17 -9.59 1.08
N VAL A 237 1.27 -10.30 1.72
CA VAL A 237 0.88 -10.08 3.12
C VAL A 237 0.07 -11.26 3.64
N THR A 238 0.31 -11.68 4.88
CA THR A 238 -0.49 -12.71 5.56
C THR A 238 -1.49 -12.12 6.57
N GLU A 239 -1.71 -10.81 6.55
CA GLU A 239 -2.81 -10.21 7.31
C GLU A 239 -4.14 -10.79 6.83
N ALA A 240 -5.05 -11.06 7.78
CA ALA A 240 -6.23 -11.93 7.58
C ALA A 240 -7.17 -11.51 6.43
N THR A 241 -7.19 -10.24 6.06
CA THR A 241 -8.13 -9.74 5.05
C THR A 241 -7.48 -9.28 3.74
N LYS A 242 -6.18 -8.98 3.76
CA LYS A 242 -5.53 -8.30 2.65
C LYS A 242 -5.14 -9.22 1.49
N TRP A 243 -4.65 -10.44 1.80
CA TRP A 243 -4.19 -11.37 0.74
C TRP A 243 -5.21 -11.62 -0.37
N ASN A 244 -6.47 -11.80 0.03
CA ASN A 244 -7.57 -12.12 -0.89
C ASN A 244 -8.28 -10.90 -1.49
N GLN A 245 -7.87 -9.68 -1.17
CA GLN A 245 -8.42 -8.47 -1.78
C GLN A 245 -7.98 -8.36 -3.25
N ALA A 246 -8.91 -7.96 -4.11
CA ALA A 246 -8.63 -7.81 -5.53
C ALA A 246 -7.64 -6.65 -5.82
N GLN A 247 -7.63 -5.62 -4.97
CA GLN A 247 -6.64 -4.56 -5.06
C GLN A 247 -5.21 -5.05 -4.74
N THR A 248 -5.04 -5.93 -3.75
CA THR A 248 -3.73 -6.55 -3.43
C THR A 248 -3.22 -7.37 -4.61
N LEU A 249 -4.11 -8.16 -5.21
CA LEU A 249 -3.80 -8.92 -6.43
C LEU A 249 -3.43 -7.98 -7.59
N ALA A 250 -4.17 -6.90 -7.78
CA ALA A 250 -3.94 -5.94 -8.86
C ALA A 250 -2.55 -5.29 -8.75
N VAL A 251 -2.18 -4.83 -7.55
CA VAL A 251 -0.85 -4.26 -7.29
C VAL A 251 0.24 -5.30 -7.56
N ARG A 252 0.07 -6.55 -7.09
CA ARG A 252 1.03 -7.62 -7.33
C ARG A 252 1.23 -7.92 -8.81
N LEU A 253 0.16 -8.09 -9.57
CA LEU A 253 0.24 -8.41 -11.00
C LEU A 253 0.91 -7.29 -11.80
N ARG A 254 0.56 -6.03 -11.54
CA ARG A 254 1.15 -4.88 -12.26
C ARG A 254 2.61 -4.68 -11.92
N LEU A 255 2.97 -4.89 -10.64
CA LEU A 255 4.38 -4.83 -10.25
C LEU A 255 5.18 -5.99 -10.87
N ARG A 256 4.61 -7.19 -10.95
CA ARG A 256 5.21 -8.33 -11.67
C ARG A 256 5.45 -8.03 -13.13
N GLU A 257 4.46 -7.48 -13.84
CA GLU A 257 4.61 -7.11 -15.26
C GLU A 257 5.81 -6.17 -15.46
N VAL A 258 6.01 -5.22 -14.55
CA VAL A 258 7.19 -4.34 -14.56
C VAL A 258 8.46 -5.12 -14.30
N LEU A 259 8.49 -5.95 -13.27
CA LEU A 259 9.67 -6.72 -12.88
C LEU A 259 10.04 -7.77 -13.92
N ASP A 260 9.06 -8.42 -14.55
CA ASP A 260 9.30 -9.34 -15.66
C ASP A 260 9.95 -8.62 -16.85
N ALA A 261 9.43 -7.44 -17.22
CA ALA A 261 10.03 -6.63 -18.28
C ALA A 261 11.43 -6.11 -17.92
N VAL A 262 11.71 -5.85 -16.65
CA VAL A 262 13.06 -5.52 -16.16
C VAL A 262 13.97 -6.74 -16.24
N ALA A 263 13.49 -7.92 -15.82
CA ALA A 263 14.24 -9.19 -15.92
C ALA A 263 14.69 -9.48 -17.35
N ASP A 264 13.77 -9.31 -18.29
CA ASP A 264 14.04 -9.49 -19.73
C ASP A 264 15.10 -8.47 -20.24
N ALA A 265 15.01 -7.23 -19.78
CA ALA A 265 15.89 -6.16 -20.24
C ALA A 265 17.31 -6.21 -19.67
N VAL A 266 17.45 -6.62 -18.39
CA VAL A 266 18.78 -6.71 -17.73
C VAL A 266 19.39 -8.10 -17.84
N GLY A 267 18.58 -9.13 -18.04
CA GLY A 267 19.04 -10.47 -18.37
C GLY A 267 20.12 -10.98 -17.43
N LYS A 268 21.29 -11.32 -18.03
CA LYS A 268 22.45 -11.85 -17.31
C LYS A 268 23.13 -10.82 -16.38
N GLU A 269 22.83 -9.53 -16.51
CA GLU A 269 23.41 -8.49 -15.65
C GLU A 269 22.96 -8.70 -14.19
N ALA A 270 21.75 -9.22 -13.97
CA ALA A 270 21.25 -9.56 -12.65
C ALA A 270 22.00 -10.72 -11.96
N ARG A 271 22.74 -11.55 -12.71
CA ARG A 271 23.58 -12.65 -12.19
C ARG A 271 22.91 -13.55 -11.14
N GLY A 272 21.60 -13.75 -11.25
CA GLY A 272 20.83 -14.53 -10.29
C GLY A 272 20.48 -13.82 -8.98
N HIS A 273 20.79 -12.52 -8.86
CA HIS A 273 20.31 -11.68 -7.75
C HIS A 273 18.85 -11.26 -7.98
N PRO A 274 18.07 -11.05 -6.90
CA PRO A 274 16.77 -10.44 -7.02
C PRO A 274 16.85 -9.08 -7.70
N LEU A 275 15.85 -8.74 -8.52
CA LEU A 275 15.82 -7.46 -9.24
C LEU A 275 15.74 -6.25 -8.29
N VAL A 276 15.14 -6.47 -7.12
CA VAL A 276 15.01 -5.52 -6.02
C VAL A 276 15.42 -6.22 -4.73
N ASP A 277 16.24 -5.57 -3.93
CA ASP A 277 16.78 -6.16 -2.70
C ASP A 277 15.74 -6.15 -1.58
N LEU A 278 14.91 -5.09 -1.53
CA LEU A 278 13.93 -4.89 -0.48
C LEU A 278 12.72 -4.10 -1.00
N VAL A 279 11.52 -4.53 -0.61
CA VAL A 279 10.28 -3.77 -0.80
C VAL A 279 9.67 -3.44 0.55
N LEU A 280 9.39 -2.16 0.79
CA LEU A 280 8.74 -1.66 2.01
C LEU A 280 7.31 -1.25 1.69
N THR A 281 6.38 -1.64 2.57
CA THR A 281 4.95 -1.34 2.39
C THR A 281 4.28 -0.97 3.70
N GLY A 282 3.06 -0.45 3.63
CA GLY A 282 2.19 -0.15 4.76
C GLY A 282 0.84 -0.85 4.62
N HIS A 283 -0.27 -0.12 4.77
CA HIS A 283 -1.67 -0.52 4.56
C HIS A 283 -2.19 -1.67 5.43
N ALA A 284 -1.50 -2.78 5.51
CA ALA A 284 -1.84 -3.84 6.44
C ALA A 284 -1.34 -3.46 7.83
N HIS A 285 -2.25 -3.46 8.81
CA HIS A 285 -1.98 -2.96 10.14
C HIS A 285 -1.23 -4.00 11.00
N CYS A 286 -0.02 -4.33 10.57
CA CYS A 286 0.92 -5.24 11.22
C CYS A 286 2.35 -4.87 10.85
N LEU A 287 3.30 -5.45 11.54
CA LEU A 287 4.67 -5.57 11.06
C LEU A 287 4.85 -6.99 10.56
N GLU A 288 5.28 -7.15 9.33
CA GLU A 288 5.49 -8.46 8.75
C GLU A 288 6.75 -8.47 7.87
N TYR A 289 7.55 -9.51 7.98
CA TYR A 289 8.64 -9.80 7.04
C TYR A 289 8.33 -11.07 6.28
N LEU A 290 8.27 -10.94 4.96
CA LEU A 290 8.04 -12.05 4.04
C LEU A 290 9.20 -12.16 3.04
N ARG A 291 9.36 -13.36 2.51
CA ARG A 291 10.25 -13.59 1.38
C ARG A 291 9.50 -14.36 0.29
N THR A 292 9.61 -13.88 -0.94
CA THR A 292 9.13 -14.65 -2.09
C THR A 292 10.11 -15.76 -2.42
N GLY A 293 9.56 -16.94 -2.74
CA GLY A 293 10.29 -18.07 -3.30
C GLY A 293 10.44 -17.94 -4.80
N ASP A 294 10.45 -19.07 -5.50
CA ASP A 294 10.32 -19.09 -6.94
C ASP A 294 8.86 -18.84 -7.35
N THR A 295 8.54 -17.62 -7.72
CA THR A 295 7.20 -17.22 -8.20
C THR A 295 7.00 -17.52 -9.69
N GLY A 296 8.09 -17.79 -10.42
CA GLY A 296 8.10 -17.86 -11.89
C GLY A 296 8.10 -16.49 -12.56
N HIS A 297 8.31 -15.43 -11.80
CA HIS A 297 8.28 -14.03 -12.23
C HIS A 297 9.48 -13.27 -11.68
N GLY A 298 9.66 -12.04 -12.15
CA GLY A 298 10.74 -11.14 -11.73
C GLY A 298 10.70 -10.72 -10.26
N ASP A 299 9.63 -11.05 -9.54
CA ASP A 299 9.50 -10.83 -8.10
C ASP A 299 10.00 -12.01 -7.24
N SER A 300 10.65 -12.99 -7.84
CA SER A 300 11.24 -14.14 -7.15
C SER A 300 12.42 -13.70 -6.25
N GLY A 301 12.50 -14.29 -5.05
CA GLY A 301 13.60 -14.09 -4.11
C GLY A 301 13.67 -12.73 -3.43
N ILE A 302 12.68 -11.86 -3.60
CA ILE A 302 12.63 -10.51 -3.02
C ILE A 302 12.24 -10.58 -1.54
N ASN A 303 12.82 -9.68 -0.74
CA ASN A 303 12.44 -9.45 0.65
C ASN A 303 11.35 -8.36 0.71
N TRP A 304 10.28 -8.63 1.46
CA TRP A 304 9.13 -7.75 1.61
C TRP A 304 8.92 -7.43 3.09
N ILE A 305 8.80 -6.16 3.44
CA ILE A 305 8.47 -5.76 4.79
C ILE A 305 7.22 -4.89 4.77
N VAL A 306 6.20 -5.33 5.50
CA VAL A 306 5.00 -4.55 5.80
C VAL A 306 5.24 -3.82 7.12
N CYS A 307 5.19 -2.50 7.14
CA CYS A 307 5.41 -1.65 8.29
C CYS A 307 4.17 -0.79 8.60
N GLY A 308 3.00 -1.42 8.66
CA GLY A 308 1.72 -0.77 8.96
C GLY A 308 1.29 -0.85 10.42
N GLY A 309 2.13 -1.37 11.30
CA GLY A 309 1.81 -1.62 12.71
C GLY A 309 1.96 -0.42 13.65
N SER A 310 2.28 0.77 13.15
CA SER A 310 2.50 1.98 13.97
C SER A 310 1.21 2.73 14.31
N GLY A 311 0.09 2.36 13.70
CA GLY A 311 -1.16 3.07 13.78
C GLY A 311 -2.26 2.35 14.53
N HIS A 312 -3.47 2.85 14.34
CA HIS A 312 -4.73 2.35 14.85
C HIS A 312 -5.08 0.97 14.24
N SER A 313 -5.91 0.18 14.96
CA SER A 313 -6.62 -0.96 14.39
C SER A 313 -5.74 -2.15 13.95
N LEU A 314 -4.78 -2.56 14.80
CA LEU A 314 -3.89 -3.69 14.53
C LEU A 314 -4.65 -4.98 14.15
N ARG A 315 -4.15 -5.70 13.18
CA ARG A 315 -4.78 -6.88 12.56
C ARG A 315 -4.06 -8.18 12.93
N ARG A 316 -4.75 -9.29 12.68
CA ARG A 316 -4.24 -10.64 12.91
C ARG A 316 -3.63 -11.23 11.65
N GLN A 317 -2.75 -12.18 11.83
CA GLN A 317 -2.36 -13.07 10.75
C GLN A 317 -3.54 -13.96 10.35
N ARG A 318 -3.60 -14.33 9.09
CA ARG A 318 -4.59 -15.27 8.54
C ARG A 318 -4.53 -16.64 9.22
N PRO A 319 -5.67 -17.31 9.41
CA PRO A 319 -5.70 -18.63 10.06
C PRO A 319 -5.01 -19.72 9.25
N GLU A 320 -4.86 -19.57 7.92
CA GLU A 320 -4.18 -20.50 7.03
C GLU A 320 -2.66 -20.54 7.26
N GLY A 321 -2.14 -19.58 8.04
CA GLY A 321 -0.74 -19.51 8.44
C GLY A 321 0.17 -18.68 7.54
N PRO A 322 1.50 -18.84 7.68
CA PRO A 322 2.48 -17.93 7.11
C PRO A 322 2.75 -18.14 5.62
N ILE A 323 2.32 -19.26 5.04
CA ILE A 323 2.66 -19.61 3.66
C ILE A 323 1.59 -19.10 2.70
N LEU A 324 2.01 -18.37 1.68
CA LEU A 324 1.15 -17.84 0.63
C LEU A 324 1.25 -18.73 -0.61
N HIS A 325 0.09 -19.16 -1.09
CA HIS A 325 -0.03 -19.95 -2.31
C HIS A 325 -0.81 -19.18 -3.37
N GLU A 326 -0.44 -19.40 -4.60
CA GLU A 326 -1.14 -18.89 -5.76
C GLU A 326 -1.64 -20.03 -6.65
N PRO A 327 -2.84 -19.91 -7.26
CA PRO A 327 -3.30 -20.86 -8.22
C PRO A 327 -2.32 -21.00 -9.38
N SER A 328 -2.12 -22.21 -9.90
CA SER A 328 -1.22 -22.48 -11.02
C SER A 328 -1.72 -21.89 -12.36
N ASN A 329 -2.99 -21.49 -12.44
CA ASN A 329 -3.59 -20.91 -13.64
C ASN A 329 -3.90 -19.42 -13.39
N PRO A 330 -3.36 -18.47 -14.22
CA PRO A 330 -3.66 -17.05 -14.12
C PRO A 330 -5.15 -16.68 -14.24
N GLU A 331 -5.94 -17.46 -14.98
CA GLU A 331 -7.40 -17.25 -15.03
C GLU A 331 -8.09 -17.64 -13.72
N ALA A 332 -7.57 -18.66 -13.03
CA ALA A 332 -8.06 -19.02 -11.70
C ALA A 332 -7.86 -17.88 -10.68
N TYR A 333 -6.83 -17.05 -10.84
CA TYR A 333 -6.67 -15.84 -10.04
C TYR A 333 -7.84 -14.87 -10.13
N ARG A 334 -8.33 -14.65 -11.34
CA ARG A 334 -9.46 -13.74 -11.59
C ARG A 334 -10.78 -14.31 -11.05
N LEU A 335 -10.79 -15.59 -10.72
CA LEU A 335 -11.99 -16.34 -10.36
C LEU A 335 -11.94 -16.91 -8.94
N ALA A 336 -10.72 -17.10 -8.38
CA ALA A 336 -10.53 -17.73 -7.09
C ALA A 336 -10.71 -16.73 -5.95
N ARG A 337 -11.90 -16.71 -5.39
CA ARG A 337 -12.09 -16.36 -4.00
C ARG A 337 -12.74 -17.57 -3.31
N SER A 338 -12.11 -18.02 -2.19
CA SER A 338 -12.79 -18.76 -1.11
C SER A 338 -13.22 -20.23 -1.29
N THR A 339 -12.61 -21.04 -2.09
CA THR A 339 -12.97 -22.46 -2.07
C THR A 339 -11.76 -23.39 -1.98
N GLY A 340 -11.01 -23.36 -0.86
CA GLY A 340 -10.04 -24.43 -0.57
C GLY A 340 -8.89 -24.67 -1.59
N ALA A 341 -8.91 -23.96 -2.72
CA ALA A 341 -7.91 -24.07 -3.80
C ALA A 341 -6.52 -23.51 -3.40
N GLU A 342 -6.45 -22.77 -2.30
CA GLU A 342 -5.19 -22.24 -1.78
C GLU A 342 -4.18 -23.33 -1.37
N LYS A 343 -4.64 -24.52 -1.01
CA LYS A 343 -3.75 -25.62 -0.57
C LYS A 343 -3.10 -26.38 -1.72
N THR A 344 -3.58 -26.23 -2.94
CA THR A 344 -3.11 -26.94 -4.14
C THR A 344 -2.31 -26.07 -5.11
N GLY A 345 -2.14 -24.77 -4.78
CA GLY A 345 -1.40 -23.82 -5.59
C GLY A 345 0.12 -23.87 -5.37
N ARG A 346 0.84 -23.10 -6.18
CA ARG A 346 2.28 -22.89 -6.02
C ARG A 346 2.53 -22.04 -4.78
N GLN A 347 3.45 -22.45 -3.91
CA GLN A 347 3.95 -21.60 -2.85
C GLN A 347 4.73 -20.43 -3.48
N VAL A 348 4.35 -19.19 -3.15
CA VAL A 348 4.96 -18.00 -3.74
C VAL A 348 5.70 -17.14 -2.72
N ALA A 349 5.28 -17.16 -1.46
CA ALA A 349 5.96 -16.42 -0.39
C ALA A 349 5.75 -17.10 0.97
N GLU A 350 6.60 -16.73 1.91
CA GLU A 350 6.53 -17.16 3.31
C GLU A 350 6.74 -15.96 4.22
N SER A 351 5.89 -15.83 5.24
CA SER A 351 6.01 -14.85 6.33
C SER A 351 6.96 -15.42 7.39
N LEU A 352 8.09 -14.78 7.56
CA LEU A 352 9.16 -15.19 8.48
C LEU A 352 9.04 -14.50 9.85
N LEU A 353 8.33 -13.36 9.90
CA LEU A 353 8.00 -12.64 11.12
C LEU A 353 6.64 -11.97 10.94
N PHE A 354 5.76 -12.13 11.92
CA PHE A 354 4.50 -11.42 12.00
C PHE A 354 4.30 -10.83 13.39
N VAL A 355 4.09 -9.51 13.47
CA VAL A 355 3.77 -8.80 14.70
C VAL A 355 2.48 -8.01 14.46
N GLY A 356 1.43 -8.42 15.13
CA GLY A 356 0.11 -7.83 15.02
C GLY A 356 -0.77 -8.27 16.17
N ARG A 357 -2.06 -8.01 16.06
CA ARG A 357 -3.01 -8.39 17.09
C ARG A 357 -3.01 -9.91 17.30
N SER A 358 -2.99 -10.34 18.56
CA SER A 358 -3.04 -11.75 18.94
C SER A 358 -3.86 -11.96 20.22
N GLY A 359 -4.04 -13.21 20.64
CA GLY A 359 -4.79 -13.56 21.86
C GLY A 359 -6.29 -13.24 21.76
N GLN A 360 -7.06 -13.58 22.82
CA GLN A 360 -8.50 -13.34 22.94
C GLN A 360 -8.85 -12.99 24.39
N GLY A 361 -9.97 -12.30 24.62
CA GLY A 361 -10.44 -11.93 25.94
C GLY A 361 -9.39 -11.12 26.72
N ALA A 362 -9.13 -11.49 27.97
CA ALA A 362 -8.11 -10.87 28.82
C ALA A 362 -6.66 -11.05 28.33
N HIS A 363 -6.40 -11.95 27.39
CA HIS A 363 -5.08 -12.21 26.83
C HIS A 363 -4.88 -11.52 25.47
N LYS A 364 -5.68 -10.53 25.14
CA LYS A 364 -5.49 -9.74 23.92
C LYS A 364 -4.17 -8.99 23.97
N ARG A 365 -3.45 -9.06 22.83
CA ARG A 365 -2.18 -8.34 22.62
C ARG A 365 -2.33 -7.44 21.40
N ARG A 366 -1.84 -6.22 21.52
CA ARG A 366 -1.90 -5.18 20.47
C ARG A 366 -0.56 -4.46 20.36
N PRO A 367 0.48 -5.14 19.85
CA PRO A 367 1.82 -4.57 19.74
C PRO A 367 1.89 -3.56 18.60
N TYR A 368 2.20 -2.31 18.91
CA TYR A 368 2.55 -1.28 17.94
C TYR A 368 4.00 -1.44 17.52
N SER A 369 4.29 -1.14 16.28
CA SER A 369 5.61 -1.37 15.73
C SER A 369 6.05 -0.32 14.73
N CYS A 370 7.35 -0.09 14.68
CA CYS A 370 8.04 0.61 13.61
C CYS A 370 9.39 -0.08 13.34
N LEU A 371 10.13 0.40 12.34
CA LEU A 371 11.39 -0.21 11.93
C LEU A 371 12.52 0.82 11.90
N ARG A 372 13.70 0.34 12.28
CA ARG A 372 14.96 0.94 11.86
C ARG A 372 15.67 -0.02 10.91
N ILE A 373 16.11 0.49 9.76
CA ILE A 373 16.86 -0.29 8.77
C ILE A 373 18.22 0.40 8.60
N ASP A 374 19.27 -0.32 8.92
CA ASP A 374 20.66 0.12 8.71
C ASP A 374 21.16 -0.59 7.45
N VAL A 375 21.65 0.18 6.48
CA VAL A 375 22.27 -0.37 5.27
C VAL A 375 23.73 -0.67 5.58
N LEU A 376 24.12 -1.92 5.45
CA LEU A 376 25.48 -2.38 5.68
C LEU A 376 26.30 -2.26 4.39
N ASP A 377 27.63 -2.26 4.55
CA ASP A 377 28.56 -2.28 3.41
C ASP A 377 28.46 -3.57 2.61
N GLY A 378 28.85 -3.49 1.34
CA GLY A 378 28.86 -4.63 0.42
C GLY A 378 28.08 -4.38 -0.88
N THR A 379 28.32 -5.29 -1.84
CA THR A 379 27.61 -5.34 -3.12
C THR A 379 27.31 -6.82 -3.42
N PRO A 380 26.04 -7.26 -3.37
CA PRO A 380 24.86 -6.49 -3.00
C PRO A 380 24.88 -6.00 -1.54
N PRO A 381 24.10 -4.98 -1.20
CA PRO A 381 24.01 -4.47 0.16
C PRO A 381 23.30 -5.49 1.06
N LYS A 382 23.60 -5.41 2.34
CA LYS A 382 22.81 -6.10 3.37
C LYS A 382 22.05 -5.08 4.19
N PHE A 383 20.84 -5.43 4.61
CA PHE A 383 20.01 -4.57 5.43
C PHE A 383 19.85 -5.20 6.82
N ARG A 384 20.32 -4.50 7.85
CA ARG A 384 20.04 -4.88 9.23
C ARG A 384 18.73 -4.26 9.64
N VAL A 385 17.72 -5.09 9.78
CA VAL A 385 16.36 -4.69 10.19
C VAL A 385 16.24 -4.85 11.70
N ARG A 386 15.83 -3.76 12.36
CA ARG A 386 15.59 -3.72 13.80
C ARG A 386 14.13 -3.35 14.04
N PRO A 387 13.26 -4.33 14.32
CA PRO A 387 11.91 -4.04 14.79
C PRO A 387 11.93 -3.33 16.13
N LEU A 388 11.14 -2.27 16.26
CA LEU A 388 10.89 -1.56 17.50
C LEU A 388 9.42 -1.79 17.83
N VAL A 389 9.16 -2.57 18.87
CA VAL A 389 7.80 -3.03 19.20
C VAL A 389 7.45 -2.66 20.62
N VAL A 390 6.31 -2.00 20.79
CA VAL A 390 5.78 -1.64 22.11
C VAL A 390 4.31 -2.01 22.21
N GLU A 391 3.87 -2.37 23.39
CA GLU A 391 2.44 -2.57 23.65
C GLU A 391 2.03 -2.04 25.01
N ARG A 392 0.73 -1.81 25.17
CA ARG A 392 0.13 -1.54 26.45
C ARG A 392 -0.53 -2.81 26.97
N PHE A 393 0.03 -3.37 28.04
CA PHE A 393 -0.48 -4.56 28.69
C PHE A 393 -0.69 -4.27 30.19
N GLU A 394 -1.85 -4.62 30.73
CA GLU A 394 -2.23 -4.33 32.12
C GLU A 394 -2.01 -2.85 32.53
N GLY A 395 -2.33 -1.94 31.61
CA GLY A 395 -2.22 -0.50 31.82
C GLY A 395 -0.80 0.09 31.73
N LYS A 396 0.22 -0.73 31.51
CA LYS A 396 1.63 -0.29 31.40
C LYS A 396 2.15 -0.48 29.98
N TRP A 397 2.94 0.49 29.52
CA TRP A 397 3.69 0.36 28.28
C TRP A 397 4.93 -0.50 28.53
N GLN A 398 5.15 -1.48 27.66
CA GLN A 398 6.32 -2.35 27.68
C GLN A 398 6.87 -2.54 26.26
N GLU A 399 8.19 -2.66 26.18
CA GLU A 399 8.87 -3.03 24.94
C GLU A 399 8.84 -4.54 24.77
N ILE A 400 8.58 -4.98 23.55
CA ILE A 400 8.70 -6.39 23.16
C ILE A 400 10.00 -6.54 22.41
N ALA A 401 10.93 -7.27 22.97
CA ALA A 401 12.21 -7.56 22.34
C ALA A 401 12.01 -8.47 21.11
N ILE A 402 12.41 -7.99 19.95
CA ILE A 402 12.52 -8.79 18.72
C ILE A 402 13.96 -8.66 18.25
N GLU A 403 14.59 -9.80 18.07
CA GLU A 403 15.99 -9.82 17.62
C GLU A 403 16.14 -9.18 16.23
N PRO A 404 17.11 -8.28 16.06
CA PRO A 404 17.44 -7.75 14.75
C PRO A 404 17.88 -8.86 13.80
N PHE A 405 17.48 -8.76 12.53
CA PHE A 405 17.86 -9.71 11.51
C PHE A 405 18.50 -9.00 10.31
N VAL A 406 19.21 -9.77 9.48
CA VAL A 406 19.89 -9.27 8.29
C VAL A 406 19.31 -9.95 7.06
N ILE A 407 19.01 -9.15 6.05
CA ILE A 407 18.51 -9.57 4.75
C ILE A 407 19.44 -9.09 3.65
#